data_cc17a96be2e46c3819cef1dbfcc4e077
#
_entry.id   cc17a96be2e46c3819cef1dbfcc4e077
#
_cell.length_a   1.000
_cell.length_b   1.000
_cell.length_c   1.000
_cell.angle_alpha   90.00
_cell.angle_beta   90.00
_cell.angle_gamma   90.00
#
_symmetry.space_group_name_H-M   'P 1'
#
loop_
_entity.id
_entity.type
_entity.pdbx_description
1 polymer ?
#
loop_
_entity_poly.entity_id
_entity_poly.type
_entity_poly.pdbx_seq_one_letter_code
_entity_poly.pdbx_strand_id
1 'polypeptide(L)'
;MSPYKIVVDDIFWKTAEAYFQSLRFAPDDAVRETIRIQKSPIAAKKVAKENGSRMVVKPMSEQDVENMRITLRLKFKCNQIPLEDNLLRTGDRTIIEDCSGRRTDSGAFWGTYELPNGLLFGQNKLGKLLMELRSELKNRASVFHFIL
;
A
#
# COMPACT_ATOMS: atom_id res chain seq x y z
N MET A 1 -4.16 1.90 6.07
CA MET A 1 -3.11 0.83 6.17
C MET A 1 -2.82 0.52 7.62
N SER A 2 -2.63 -0.75 7.95
CA SER A 2 -2.22 -1.17 9.29
C SER A 2 -0.76 -0.75 9.60
N PRO A 3 -0.38 -0.57 10.87
CA PRO A 3 0.93 -0.06 11.27
C PRO A 3 2.01 -1.17 11.21
N TYR A 4 2.18 -1.81 10.06
CA TYR A 4 3.22 -2.80 9.86
C TYR A 4 4.57 -2.12 9.60
N LYS A 5 5.57 -2.56 10.34
CA LYS A 5 6.96 -2.15 10.21
C LYS A 5 7.58 -2.73 8.94
N ILE A 6 8.48 -2.00 8.31
CA ILE A 6 9.29 -2.52 7.21
C ILE A 6 10.74 -2.06 7.35
N VAL A 7 11.65 -2.81 6.74
CA VAL A 7 13.07 -2.46 6.63
C VAL A 7 13.40 -2.43 5.13
N VAL A 8 14.03 -1.36 4.69
CA VAL A 8 14.45 -1.16 3.30
C VAL A 8 15.85 -0.59 3.32
N ASP A 9 16.81 -1.27 2.69
CA ASP A 9 18.22 -0.89 2.65
C ASP A 9 18.77 -0.55 4.04
N ASP A 10 18.53 -1.46 5.01
CA ASP A 10 18.87 -1.34 6.44
C ASP A 10 18.21 -0.17 7.17
N ILE A 11 17.34 0.58 6.51
CA ILE A 11 16.59 1.69 7.11
C ILE A 11 15.25 1.18 7.64
N PHE A 12 15.02 1.40 8.93
CA PHE A 12 13.78 1.04 9.58
C PHE A 12 12.68 2.09 9.37
N TRP A 13 11.50 1.61 8.96
CA TRP A 13 10.27 2.41 8.79
C TRP A 13 9.22 1.90 9.77
N LYS A 14 8.69 2.78 10.59
CA LYS A 14 7.66 2.42 11.59
C LYS A 14 6.36 1.92 10.97
N THR A 15 6.06 2.37 9.76
CA THR A 15 4.86 1.96 9.03
C THR A 15 5.13 1.88 7.52
N ALA A 16 4.51 0.95 6.84
CA ALA A 16 4.54 0.87 5.39
C ALA A 16 3.94 2.13 4.73
N GLU A 17 2.96 2.77 5.37
CA GLU A 17 2.42 4.06 4.91
C GLU A 17 3.49 5.16 4.88
N ALA A 18 4.35 5.27 5.92
CA ALA A 18 5.41 6.25 5.94
C ALA A 18 6.39 6.04 4.78
N TYR A 19 6.76 4.79 4.50
CA TYR A 19 7.61 4.48 3.35
C TYR A 19 6.92 4.88 2.04
N PHE A 20 5.68 4.46 1.81
CA PHE A 20 4.92 4.83 0.62
C PHE A 20 4.84 6.34 0.41
N GLN A 21 4.50 7.10 1.46
CA GLN A 21 4.41 8.55 1.37
C GLN A 21 5.77 9.20 1.04
N SER A 22 6.88 8.64 1.56
CA SER A 22 8.23 9.14 1.30
C SER A 22 8.65 8.99 -0.16
N LEU A 23 8.17 7.95 -0.86
CA LEU A 23 8.48 7.68 -2.26
C LEU A 23 7.94 8.76 -3.23
N ARG A 24 7.11 9.66 -2.75
CA ARG A 24 6.64 10.82 -3.53
C ARG A 24 7.64 11.96 -3.60
N PHE A 25 8.71 11.93 -2.80
CA PHE A 25 9.75 12.96 -2.71
C PHE A 25 11.07 12.46 -3.28
N ALA A 26 11.93 13.39 -3.72
CA ALA A 26 13.27 13.06 -4.19
C ALA A 26 14.05 12.27 -3.10
N PRO A 27 14.94 11.34 -3.48
CA PRO A 27 15.66 10.50 -2.52
C PRO A 27 16.44 11.26 -1.44
N ASP A 28 16.96 12.42 -1.76
CA ASP A 28 17.75 13.31 -0.90
C ASP A 28 16.90 14.37 -0.17
N ASP A 29 15.58 14.37 -0.38
CA ASP A 29 14.70 15.35 0.26
C ASP A 29 14.55 15.06 1.76
N ALA A 30 14.90 16.04 2.61
CA ALA A 30 14.82 15.97 4.07
C ALA A 30 13.39 15.66 4.60
N VAL A 31 12.35 15.94 3.79
CA VAL A 31 10.96 15.59 4.13
C VAL A 31 10.79 14.07 4.31
N ARG A 32 11.56 13.26 3.58
CA ARG A 32 11.51 11.79 3.73
C ARG A 32 11.84 11.33 5.14
N GLU A 33 12.85 11.95 5.76
CA GLU A 33 13.20 11.65 7.16
C GLU A 33 12.10 12.12 8.12
N THR A 34 11.54 13.31 7.89
CA THR A 34 10.43 13.82 8.68
C THR A 34 9.21 12.89 8.62
N ILE A 35 8.92 12.30 7.45
CA ILE A 35 7.87 11.29 7.27
C ILE A 35 8.24 9.99 7.98
N ARG A 36 9.48 9.52 7.85
CA ARG A 36 9.96 8.25 8.39
C ARG A 36 9.81 8.15 9.90
N ILE A 37 10.13 9.22 10.62
CA ILE A 37 10.09 9.25 12.10
C ILE A 37 8.67 9.33 12.67
N GLN A 38 7.64 9.52 11.85
CA GLN A 38 6.26 9.63 12.32
C GLN A 38 5.80 8.35 13.02
N LYS A 39 5.03 8.53 14.11
CA LYS A 39 4.57 7.42 14.96
C LYS A 39 3.37 6.66 14.40
N SER A 40 2.65 7.25 13.45
CA SER A 40 1.45 6.65 12.87
C SER A 40 1.32 6.88 11.36
N PRO A 41 0.57 6.01 10.64
CA PRO A 41 0.25 6.20 9.23
C PRO A 41 -0.42 7.54 8.92
N ILE A 42 -1.30 8.00 9.82
CA ILE A 42 -2.04 9.26 9.65
C ILE A 42 -1.08 10.45 9.75
N ALA A 43 -0.15 10.44 10.74
CA ALA A 43 0.83 11.49 10.90
C ALA A 43 1.79 11.58 9.69
N ALA A 44 2.27 10.44 9.20
CA ALA A 44 3.09 10.37 8.00
C ALA A 44 2.40 10.97 6.78
N LYS A 45 1.12 10.62 6.56
CA LYS A 45 0.31 11.16 5.48
C LYS A 45 0.06 12.67 5.61
N LYS A 46 -0.11 13.16 6.83
CA LYS A 46 -0.28 14.60 7.10
C LYS A 46 0.99 15.37 6.70
N VAL A 47 2.17 14.93 7.16
CA VAL A 47 3.46 15.55 6.80
C VAL A 47 3.66 15.56 5.29
N ALA A 48 3.39 14.45 4.60
CA ALA A 48 3.50 14.39 3.14
C ALA A 48 2.55 15.39 2.45
N LYS A 49 1.30 15.50 2.91
CA LYS A 49 0.33 16.45 2.36
C LYS A 49 0.76 17.91 2.55
N GLU A 50 1.27 18.26 3.72
CA GLU A 50 1.76 19.62 4.05
C GLU A 50 2.96 20.02 3.19
N ASN A 51 3.72 19.06 2.67
CA ASN A 51 4.86 19.26 1.78
C ASN A 51 4.54 18.92 0.31
N GLY A 52 3.29 18.94 -0.08
CA GLY A 52 2.83 18.49 -1.40
C GLY A 52 3.49 19.20 -2.59
N SER A 53 3.87 20.47 -2.45
CA SER A 53 4.58 21.23 -3.50
C SER A 53 5.99 20.72 -3.81
N ARG A 54 6.57 19.91 -2.92
CA ARG A 54 7.90 19.28 -3.09
C ARG A 54 7.85 17.88 -3.69
N MET A 55 6.64 17.34 -3.92
CA MET A 55 6.48 16.01 -4.48
C MET A 55 6.98 15.97 -5.94
N VAL A 56 7.84 15.00 -6.24
CA VAL A 56 8.31 14.68 -7.59
C VAL A 56 7.46 13.58 -8.24
N VAL A 57 6.73 12.81 -7.44
CA VAL A 57 5.73 11.83 -7.92
C VAL A 57 4.33 12.36 -7.57
N LYS A 58 3.54 12.58 -8.62
CA LYS A 58 2.15 13.04 -8.47
C LYS A 58 1.30 11.95 -7.79
N PRO A 59 0.56 12.26 -6.72
CA PRO A 59 -0.41 11.33 -6.15
C PRO A 59 -1.39 10.78 -7.18
N MET A 60 -1.72 9.50 -7.08
CA MET A 60 -2.62 8.76 -7.98
C MET A 60 -2.13 8.63 -9.44
N SER A 61 -0.86 8.92 -9.74
CA SER A 61 -0.25 8.63 -11.02
C SER A 61 0.13 7.14 -11.14
N GLU A 62 0.52 6.70 -12.33
CA GLU A 62 1.04 5.34 -12.55
C GLU A 62 2.27 5.05 -11.69
N GLN A 63 3.18 6.03 -11.53
CA GLN A 63 4.33 5.89 -10.66
C GLN A 63 3.92 5.75 -9.18
N ASP A 64 2.88 6.44 -8.75
CA ASP A 64 2.35 6.32 -7.38
C ASP A 64 1.73 4.92 -7.14
N VAL A 65 1.10 4.33 -8.17
CA VAL A 65 0.62 2.94 -8.12
C VAL A 65 1.79 1.95 -8.05
N GLU A 66 2.85 2.17 -8.81
CA GLU A 66 4.06 1.32 -8.74
C GLU A 66 4.73 1.42 -7.37
N ASN A 67 4.85 2.62 -6.82
CA ASN A 67 5.36 2.84 -5.46
C ASN A 67 4.51 2.08 -4.41
N MET A 68 3.19 2.04 -4.57
CA MET A 68 2.31 1.25 -3.70
C MET A 68 2.56 -0.25 -3.88
N ARG A 69 2.73 -0.74 -5.12
CA ARG A 69 3.05 -2.15 -5.41
C ARG A 69 4.34 -2.59 -4.71
N ILE A 70 5.41 -1.79 -4.84
CA ILE A 70 6.69 -2.04 -4.17
C ILE A 70 6.50 -2.06 -2.64
N THR A 71 5.79 -1.08 -2.10
CA THR A 71 5.51 -0.98 -0.66
C THR A 71 4.77 -2.20 -0.13
N LEU A 72 3.77 -2.70 -0.86
CA LEU A 72 3.02 -3.90 -0.48
C LEU A 72 3.93 -5.14 -0.47
N ARG A 73 4.74 -5.35 -1.51
CA ARG A 73 5.69 -6.47 -1.54
C ARG A 73 6.66 -6.45 -0.36
N LEU A 74 7.22 -5.28 -0.03
CA LEU A 74 8.10 -5.11 1.13
C LEU A 74 7.36 -5.36 2.45
N LYS A 75 6.15 -4.83 2.60
CA LYS A 75 5.33 -5.04 3.79
C LYS A 75 5.07 -6.53 4.03
N PHE A 76 4.72 -7.27 2.99
CA PHE A 76 4.47 -8.71 3.11
C PHE A 76 5.76 -9.48 3.34
N LYS A 77 6.85 -9.15 2.65
CA LYS A 77 8.17 -9.77 2.87
C LYS A 77 8.66 -9.58 4.31
N CYS A 78 8.50 -8.42 4.90
CA CYS A 78 8.93 -8.14 6.28
C CYS A 78 7.99 -8.71 7.37
N ASN A 79 6.77 -9.10 7.00
CA ASN A 79 5.73 -9.55 7.95
C ASN A 79 5.03 -10.81 7.42
N GLN A 80 5.79 -11.79 6.95
CA GLN A 80 5.28 -12.95 6.21
C GLN A 80 4.14 -13.67 6.94
N ILE A 81 4.38 -14.11 8.14
CA ILE A 81 3.43 -14.96 8.84
C ILE A 81 2.37 -14.04 9.39
N PRO A 82 1.64 -13.42 9.56
CA PRO A 82 0.19 -13.40 9.39
C PRO A 82 -0.30 -12.81 8.07
N LEU A 83 0.49 -12.03 7.35
CA LEU A 83 -0.02 -11.31 6.19
C LEU A 83 -0.21 -12.19 4.96
N GLU A 84 0.78 -13.03 4.64
CA GLU A 84 0.71 -13.94 3.49
C GLU A 84 -0.42 -14.97 3.70
N ASP A 85 -0.51 -15.56 4.88
CA ASP A 85 -1.58 -16.51 5.21
C ASP A 85 -2.96 -15.87 5.09
N ASN A 86 -3.16 -14.68 5.64
CA ASN A 86 -4.44 -13.99 5.55
C ASN A 86 -4.80 -13.65 4.10
N LEU A 87 -3.82 -13.22 3.31
CA LEU A 87 -4.05 -12.92 1.90
C LEU A 87 -4.41 -14.18 1.09
N LEU A 88 -3.69 -15.29 1.32
CA LEU A 88 -3.96 -16.57 0.66
C LEU A 88 -5.30 -17.16 1.06
N ARG A 89 -5.74 -17.03 2.31
CA ARG A 89 -7.08 -17.44 2.79
C ARG A 89 -8.23 -16.71 2.11
N THR A 90 -7.99 -15.58 1.45
CA THR A 90 -9.02 -14.94 0.63
C THR A 90 -9.39 -15.78 -0.60
N GLY A 91 -8.61 -16.81 -0.96
CA GLY A 91 -8.87 -17.73 -2.10
C GLY A 91 -8.89 -16.96 -3.42
N ASP A 92 -10.01 -17.02 -4.14
CA ASP A 92 -10.21 -16.31 -5.41
C ASP A 92 -11.22 -15.15 -5.28
N ARG A 93 -11.62 -14.84 -4.04
CA ARG A 93 -12.58 -13.76 -3.78
C ARG A 93 -11.99 -12.41 -4.17
N THR A 94 -12.86 -11.53 -4.66
CA THR A 94 -12.51 -10.13 -4.91
C THR A 94 -12.12 -9.45 -3.60
N ILE A 95 -11.00 -8.74 -3.60
CA ILE A 95 -10.56 -7.92 -2.47
C ILE A 95 -10.94 -6.47 -2.76
N ILE A 96 -11.63 -5.85 -1.82
CA ILE A 96 -12.10 -4.47 -1.93
C ILE A 96 -11.52 -3.67 -0.75
N GLU A 97 -10.88 -2.54 -1.06
CA GLU A 97 -10.55 -1.53 -0.06
C GLU A 97 -11.79 -0.66 0.16
N ASP A 98 -12.40 -0.79 1.33
CA ASP A 98 -13.55 0.02 1.70
C ASP A 98 -13.11 1.45 2.08
N CYS A 99 -13.57 2.41 1.31
CA CYS A 99 -13.36 3.83 1.59
C CYS A 99 -14.66 4.60 1.90
N SER A 100 -15.70 3.93 2.37
CA SER A 100 -17.00 4.54 2.72
C SER A 100 -16.88 5.69 3.72
N GLY A 101 -15.93 5.60 4.65
CA GLY A 101 -15.59 6.68 5.59
C GLY A 101 -14.72 7.80 5.02
N ARG A 102 -14.29 7.71 3.74
CA ARG A 102 -13.35 8.63 3.09
C ARG A 102 -13.72 8.83 1.63
N ARG A 103 -14.90 9.38 1.38
CA ARG A 103 -15.43 9.62 0.02
C ARG A 103 -14.73 10.81 -0.65
N THR A 104 -13.43 10.65 -0.91
CA THR A 104 -12.55 11.61 -1.60
C THR A 104 -12.04 11.01 -2.90
N ASP A 105 -11.47 11.83 -3.79
CA ASP A 105 -10.84 11.35 -5.02
C ASP A 105 -9.79 10.28 -4.74
N SER A 106 -8.94 10.49 -3.74
CA SER A 106 -7.94 9.50 -3.32
C SER A 106 -8.58 8.23 -2.74
N GLY A 107 -9.70 8.34 -2.01
CA GLY A 107 -10.46 7.19 -1.53
C GLY A 107 -11.02 6.39 -2.69
N ALA A 108 -11.71 7.02 -3.63
CA ALA A 108 -12.28 6.40 -4.81
C ALA A 108 -11.21 5.85 -5.78
N PHE A 109 -10.00 6.41 -5.79
CA PHE A 109 -8.88 5.87 -6.55
C PHE A 109 -8.34 4.57 -5.94
N TRP A 110 -8.00 4.59 -4.64
CA TRP A 110 -7.40 3.44 -3.97
C TRP A 110 -8.40 2.34 -3.60
N GLY A 111 -9.65 2.72 -3.31
CA GLY A 111 -10.71 1.80 -2.89
C GLY A 111 -12.02 2.02 -3.64
N THR A 112 -13.10 1.63 -2.97
CA THR A 112 -14.49 1.85 -3.40
C THR A 112 -15.36 2.27 -2.21
N TYR A 113 -16.52 2.82 -2.51
CA TYR A 113 -17.63 2.98 -1.56
C TYR A 113 -18.95 2.67 -2.23
N GLU A 114 -19.93 2.27 -1.44
CA GLU A 114 -21.25 1.95 -1.93
C GLU A 114 -22.08 3.23 -2.13
N LEU A 115 -22.76 3.30 -3.27
CA LEU A 115 -23.75 4.32 -3.60
C LEU A 115 -25.13 3.95 -3.01
N PRO A 116 -26.07 4.89 -2.90
CA PRO A 116 -27.42 4.60 -2.39
C PRO A 116 -28.19 3.52 -3.14
N ASN A 117 -27.84 3.27 -4.39
CA ASN A 117 -28.43 2.23 -5.24
C ASN A 117 -27.74 0.85 -5.13
N GLY A 118 -26.80 0.70 -4.16
CA GLY A 118 -26.05 -0.54 -3.94
C GLY A 118 -24.86 -0.77 -4.88
N LEU A 119 -24.62 0.10 -5.85
CA LEU A 119 -23.47 -0.02 -6.73
C LEU A 119 -22.19 0.48 -6.05
N LEU A 120 -21.06 -0.19 -6.33
CA LEU A 120 -19.75 0.24 -5.87
C LEU A 120 -19.18 1.31 -6.81
N PHE A 121 -18.73 2.41 -6.25
CA PHE A 121 -18.03 3.48 -6.95
C PHE A 121 -16.57 3.55 -6.52
N GLY A 122 -15.64 3.59 -7.47
CA GLY A 122 -14.19 3.71 -7.24
C GLY A 122 -13.39 2.73 -8.09
N GLN A 123 -12.07 2.95 -8.14
CA GLN A 123 -11.16 2.17 -9.00
C GLN A 123 -10.59 0.93 -8.32
N ASN A 124 -10.67 0.86 -6.99
CA ASN A 124 -10.13 -0.25 -6.17
C ASN A 124 -8.66 -0.60 -6.48
N LYS A 125 -7.80 0.38 -6.72
CA LYS A 125 -6.40 0.13 -7.06
C LYS A 125 -5.68 -0.71 -6.01
N LEU A 126 -5.91 -0.44 -4.72
CA LEU A 126 -5.27 -1.19 -3.63
C LEU A 126 -5.75 -2.66 -3.59
N GLY A 127 -7.06 -2.89 -3.74
CA GLY A 127 -7.59 -4.25 -3.83
C GLY A 127 -7.03 -5.03 -5.02
N LYS A 128 -6.90 -4.38 -6.19
CA LYS A 128 -6.28 -4.98 -7.38
C LYS A 128 -4.81 -5.36 -7.14
N LEU A 129 -4.02 -4.49 -6.53
CA LEU A 129 -2.63 -4.78 -6.18
C LEU A 129 -2.49 -5.93 -5.17
N LEU A 130 -3.41 -6.04 -4.21
CA LEU A 130 -3.44 -7.16 -3.28
C LEU A 130 -3.82 -8.48 -3.97
N MET A 131 -4.74 -8.47 -4.92
CA MET A 131 -5.07 -9.66 -5.71
C MET A 131 -3.91 -10.07 -6.63
N GLU A 132 -3.19 -9.12 -7.21
CA GLU A 132 -1.95 -9.35 -7.96
C GLU A 132 -0.89 -10.02 -7.08
N LEU A 133 -0.61 -9.46 -5.90
CA LEU A 133 0.34 -10.03 -4.95
C LEU A 133 -0.08 -11.43 -4.49
N ARG A 134 -1.37 -11.68 -4.24
CA ARG A 134 -1.89 -13.00 -3.93
C ARG A 134 -1.58 -14.03 -5.02
N SER A 135 -1.72 -13.65 -6.28
CA SER A 135 -1.38 -14.53 -7.42
C SER A 135 0.12 -14.83 -7.48
N GLU A 136 0.97 -13.85 -7.23
CA GLU A 136 2.42 -14.04 -7.13
C GLU A 136 2.79 -15.03 -6.01
N LEU A 137 2.15 -14.93 -4.84
CA LEU A 137 2.36 -15.82 -3.70
C LEU A 137 1.93 -17.27 -4.01
N LYS A 138 0.77 -17.45 -4.64
CA LYS A 138 0.29 -18.78 -5.09
C LYS A 138 1.28 -19.42 -6.06
N ASN A 139 1.79 -18.67 -7.04
CA ASN A 139 2.73 -19.19 -8.02
C ASN A 139 4.06 -19.61 -7.38
N ARG A 140 4.56 -18.83 -6.41
CA ARG A 140 5.77 -19.23 -5.64
C ARG A 140 5.58 -20.55 -4.90
N ALA A 141 4.47 -20.72 -4.21
CA ALA A 141 4.17 -21.96 -3.49
C ALA A 141 4.08 -23.17 -4.44
N SER A 142 3.53 -23.00 -5.65
CA SER A 142 3.43 -24.07 -6.64
C SER A 142 4.79 -24.53 -7.15
N VAL A 143 5.75 -23.62 -7.36
CA VAL A 143 7.12 -23.97 -7.81
C VAL A 143 7.86 -24.83 -6.77
N PHE A 144 7.69 -24.56 -5.50
CA PHE A 144 8.31 -25.37 -4.43
C PHE A 144 7.71 -26.78 -4.29
N HIS A 145 6.46 -27.00 -4.72
CA HIS A 145 5.84 -28.34 -4.72
C HIS A 145 6.35 -29.26 -5.83
N PHE A 146 6.98 -28.72 -6.88
CA PHE A 146 7.53 -29.50 -7.99
C PHE A 146 9.02 -29.91 -7.79
N ILE A 147 9.65 -29.46 -6.72
CA ILE A 147 11.10 -29.71 -6.45
C ILE A 147 11.29 -30.78 -5.34
N LEU A 148 10.23 -31.25 -4.71
CA LEU A 148 10.23 -32.34 -3.72
C LEU A 148 9.71 -33.65 -4.32
#